data_cd05bab499bbae985ec0ba28f64c6d59
#
_entry.id   cd05bab499bbae985ec0ba28f64c6d59
#
_cell.length_a   1.000
_cell.length_b   1.000
_cell.length_c   1.000
_cell.angle_alpha   90.00
_cell.angle_beta   90.00
_cell.angle_gamma   90.00
#
_symmetry.space_group_name_H-M   'P 1'
#
loop_
_entity.id
_entity.type
_entity.pdbx_description
1 polymer ?
#
loop_
_entity_poly.entity_id
_entity_poly.type
_entity_poly.pdbx_seq_one_letter_code
_entity_poly.pdbx_strand_id
1 'polypeptide(L)' 'MATTPEDPAAAIAAVIGLRRLADRMEREAVERAVDEGWTWQQIALALGVTRQAAHKRHAARLRGRGRRMEDGR' A
#
# COMPACT_ATOMS: atom_id res chain seq x y z
N MET A 1 0.17 28.86 -9.37
CA MET A 1 -0.15 28.61 -9.30
C MET A 1 -1.17 28.25 -9.16
N ALA A 2 -1.40 28.09 -9.31
CA ALA A 2 -2.32 28.05 -9.26
C ALA A 2 -3.18 27.08 -9.04
N THR A 3 -3.07 26.41 -8.34
CA THR A 3 -3.85 25.53 -8.04
C THR A 3 -4.80 26.00 -7.20
N THR A 4 -5.73 26.57 -7.51
CA THR A 4 -6.68 27.04 -6.63
C THR A 4 -7.71 26.01 -6.46
N PRO A 5 -8.35 25.99 -5.34
CA PRO A 5 -9.41 25.02 -5.07
C PRO A 5 -10.59 25.21 -6.00
N GLU A 6 -10.68 26.35 -6.62
CA GLU A 6 -11.78 26.57 -7.50
C GLU A 6 -11.62 25.89 -8.83
N ASP A 7 -10.44 25.41 -9.15
CA ASP A 7 -10.24 24.75 -10.42
C ASP A 7 -10.40 23.26 -10.27
N PRO A 8 -11.53 22.70 -10.69
CA PRO A 8 -11.76 21.27 -10.50
C PRO A 8 -10.76 20.40 -11.22
N ALA A 9 -10.32 20.82 -12.39
CA ALA A 9 -9.36 19.99 -13.13
C ALA A 9 -8.03 19.92 -12.40
N ALA A 10 -7.58 21.04 -11.87
CA ALA A 10 -6.33 21.04 -11.14
C ALA A 10 -6.45 20.26 -9.85
N ALA A 11 -7.60 20.38 -9.19
CA ALA A 11 -7.82 19.64 -7.95
C ALA A 11 -7.84 18.15 -8.19
N ILE A 12 -8.48 17.72 -9.26
CA ILE A 12 -8.53 16.30 -9.57
C ILE A 12 -7.14 15.78 -9.92
N ALA A 13 -6.39 16.56 -10.69
CA ALA A 13 -5.03 16.17 -11.03
C ALA A 13 -4.18 16.01 -9.77
N ALA A 14 -4.35 16.90 -8.81
CA ALA A 14 -3.61 16.82 -7.57
C ALA A 14 -3.98 15.55 -6.79
N VAL A 15 -5.25 15.19 -6.78
CA VAL A 15 -5.69 13.99 -6.10
C VAL A 15 -5.06 12.77 -6.73
N ILE A 16 -5.02 12.73 -8.05
CA ILE A 16 -4.42 11.59 -8.72
C ILE A 16 -2.94 11.47 -8.36
N GLY A 17 -2.23 12.60 -8.34
CA GLY A 17 -0.83 12.59 -7.96
C GLY A 17 -0.62 12.11 -6.53
N LEU A 18 -1.48 12.55 -5.62
CA LEU A 18 -1.39 12.13 -4.24
C LEU A 18 -1.68 10.65 -4.08
N ARG A 19 -2.63 10.12 -4.84
CA ARG A 19 -2.91 8.70 -4.77
C ARG A 19 -1.74 7.87 -5.23
N ARG A 20 -1.07 8.32 -6.29
CA ARG A 20 0.11 7.60 -6.77
C ARG A 20 1.23 7.62 -5.76
N LEU A 21 1.42 8.77 -5.12
CA LEU A 21 2.41 8.87 -4.08
C LEU A 21 2.07 7.96 -2.91
N ALA A 22 0.80 7.99 -2.49
CA ALA A 22 0.36 7.15 -1.39
C ALA A 22 0.55 5.67 -1.72
N ASP A 23 0.28 5.28 -2.97
CA ASP A 23 0.46 3.90 -3.37
C ASP A 23 1.92 3.48 -3.31
N ARG A 24 2.82 4.36 -3.72
CA ARG A 24 4.24 4.05 -3.63
C ARG A 24 4.68 3.92 -2.18
N MET A 25 4.22 4.82 -1.35
CA MET A 25 4.57 4.77 0.06
C MET A 25 4.02 3.52 0.72
N GLU A 26 2.82 3.13 0.32
CA GLU A 26 2.23 1.91 0.86
C GLU A 26 3.05 0.70 0.46
N ARG A 27 3.47 0.62 -0.80
CA ARG A 27 4.27 -0.50 -1.23
C ARG A 27 5.56 -0.60 -0.46
N GLU A 28 6.21 0.54 -0.26
CA GLU A 28 7.47 0.55 0.47
C GLU A 28 7.28 0.16 1.93
N ALA A 29 6.22 0.65 2.52
CA ALA A 29 5.95 0.33 3.92
C ALA A 29 5.62 -1.15 4.09
N VAL A 30 4.85 -1.71 3.17
CA VAL A 30 4.50 -3.12 3.25
C VAL A 30 5.73 -3.99 3.03
N GLU A 31 6.61 -3.59 2.10
CA GLU A 31 7.84 -4.33 1.91
C GLU A 31 8.67 -4.35 3.18
N ARG A 32 8.74 -3.21 3.84
CA ARG A 32 9.50 -3.14 5.08
C ARG A 32 8.87 -4.02 6.14
N ALA A 33 7.55 -4.02 6.22
CA ALA A 33 6.87 -4.85 7.20
C ALA A 33 7.13 -6.33 6.95
N VAL A 34 7.08 -6.74 5.69
CA VAL A 34 7.36 -8.11 5.35
C VAL A 34 8.79 -8.47 5.71
N ASP A 35 9.73 -7.59 5.41
CA ASP A 35 11.12 -7.84 5.75
C ASP A 35 11.33 -7.95 7.25
N GLU A 36 10.49 -7.27 8.02
CA GLU A 36 10.59 -7.32 9.47
C GLU A 36 9.79 -8.48 10.07
N GLY A 37 9.17 -9.29 9.23
CA GLY A 37 8.48 -10.47 9.73
C GLY A 37 7.03 -10.29 10.12
N TRP A 38 6.40 -9.21 9.67
CA TRP A 38 5.00 -9.00 9.98
C TRP A 38 4.14 -10.05 9.29
N THR A 39 3.06 -10.42 9.93
CA THR A 39 2.09 -11.31 9.30
C THR A 39 1.14 -10.50 8.44
N TRP A 40 0.45 -11.17 7.54
CA TRP A 40 -0.53 -10.48 6.72
C TRP A 40 -1.66 -9.90 7.54
N GLN A 41 -1.99 -10.55 8.66
CA GLN A 41 -3.00 -10.01 9.55
C GLN A 41 -2.56 -8.67 10.13
N GLN A 42 -1.31 -8.59 10.54
CA GLN A 42 -0.78 -7.34 11.09
C GLN A 42 -0.75 -6.24 10.04
N ILE A 43 -0.34 -6.60 8.83
CA ILE A 43 -0.31 -5.63 7.74
C ILE A 43 -1.72 -5.14 7.42
N ALA A 44 -2.68 -6.06 7.37
CA ALA A 44 -4.06 -5.70 7.07
C ALA A 44 -4.62 -4.75 8.12
N LEU A 45 -4.34 -5.02 9.38
CA LEU A 45 -4.82 -4.14 10.44
C LEU A 45 -4.24 -2.73 10.29
N ALA A 46 -2.96 -2.66 9.98
CA ALA A 46 -2.34 -1.36 9.81
C ALA A 46 -2.89 -0.61 8.59
N LEU A 47 -3.22 -1.33 7.54
CA LEU A 47 -3.77 -0.71 6.34
C LEU A 47 -5.26 -0.40 6.47
N GLY A 48 -5.92 -1.00 7.44
CA GLY A 48 -7.35 -0.79 7.58
C GLY A 48 -8.17 -1.59 6.58
N VAL A 49 -7.66 -2.73 6.16
CA VAL A 49 -8.37 -3.58 5.20
C VAL A 49 -8.40 -5.00 5.74
N THR A 50 -9.08 -5.88 5.04
CA THR A 50 -9.11 -7.28 5.46
C THR A 50 -7.79 -7.95 5.12
N ARG A 51 -7.49 -9.05 5.80
CA ARG A 51 -6.28 -9.81 5.53
C ARG A 51 -6.25 -10.25 4.07
N GLN A 52 -7.39 -10.70 3.56
CA GLN A 52 -7.48 -11.15 2.20
C GLN A 52 -7.20 -10.03 1.21
N ALA A 53 -7.71 -8.84 1.48
CA ALA A 53 -7.48 -7.71 0.61
C ALA A 53 -6.00 -7.31 0.61
N ALA A 54 -5.37 -7.31 1.76
CA ALA A 54 -3.97 -6.96 1.86
C ALA A 54 -3.12 -7.96 1.09
N HIS A 55 -3.43 -9.23 1.27
CA HIS A 55 -2.70 -10.29 0.60
C HIS A 55 -2.86 -10.18 -0.91
N LYS A 56 -4.09 -10.00 -1.35
CA LYS A 56 -4.36 -9.90 -2.77
C LYS A 56 -3.63 -8.73 -3.40
N ARG A 57 -3.56 -7.62 -2.69
CA ARG A 57 -2.95 -6.42 -3.21
C ARG A 57 -1.43 -6.51 -3.33
N HIS A 58 -0.80 -7.18 -2.38
CA HIS A 58 0.65 -7.11 -2.28
C HIS A 58 1.41 -8.42 -2.41
N ALA A 59 0.76 -9.56 -2.23
CA ALA A 59 1.49 -10.81 -2.11
C ALA A 59 2.29 -11.19 -3.34
N ALA A 60 1.71 -10.99 -4.52
CA ALA A 60 2.40 -11.42 -5.73
C ALA A 60 3.73 -10.71 -5.91
N ARG A 61 3.74 -9.41 -5.62
CA ARG A 61 4.93 -8.63 -5.78
C ARG A 61 6.00 -9.03 -4.78
N LEU A 62 5.57 -9.47 -3.61
CA LEU A 62 6.51 -9.75 -2.54
C LEU A 62 6.77 -11.24 -2.35
N ARG A 63 6.37 -12.04 -3.32
CA ARG A 63 6.43 -13.47 -3.17
C ARG A 63 7.80 -13.98 -2.80
N GLY A 64 8.83 -13.49 -3.42
CA GLY A 64 10.16 -13.95 -3.14
C GLY A 64 10.71 -13.53 -1.81
N ARG A 65 10.32 -12.34 -1.35
CA ARG A 65 10.89 -11.85 -0.12
C ARG A 65 10.04 -12.16 1.08
N GLY A 66 8.78 -12.55 0.88
CA GLY A 66 7.92 -12.84 2.01
C GLY A 66 7.87 -14.28 2.35
N ARG A 67 8.94 -15.01 2.07
CA ARG A 67 8.93 -16.40 2.25
C ARG A 67 8.56 -16.84 3.63
N ARG A 68 9.03 -16.16 4.61
CA ARG A 68 8.69 -16.55 5.96
C ARG A 68 7.24 -16.39 6.29
N MET A 69 6.61 -15.42 5.71
CA MET A 69 5.20 -15.21 5.96
C MET A 69 4.39 -16.30 5.34
N GLU A 70 4.84 -16.79 4.21
CA GLU A 70 4.11 -17.82 3.58
C GLU A 70 4.07 -19.05 4.39
N ASP A 71 5.13 -19.31 5.09
CA ASP A 71 5.18 -20.46 5.87
C ASP A 71 4.20 -20.44 6.96
N GLY A 72 3.77 -19.30 7.35
CA GLY A 72 2.81 -19.23 8.37
C GLY A 72 1.46 -19.62 7.91
N ARG A 73 1.29 -19.92 6.64
CA ARG A 73 0.01 -20.20 6.14
C ARG A 73 -0.67 -21.33 6.72
#